data_7b39d95e8e9ba315814445b3e40df57a
#
_entry.id   7b39d95e8e9ba315814445b3e40df57a
#
_cell.length_a   1.000
_cell.length_b   1.000
_cell.length_c   1.000
_cell.angle_alpha   90.00
_cell.angle_beta   90.00
_cell.angle_gamma   90.00
#
_symmetry.space_group_name_H-M   'P 1'
#
loop_
_entity.id
_entity.type
_entity.pdbx_description
1 polymer ?
#
loop_
_entity_poly.entity_id
_entity_poly.type
_entity_poly.pdbx_seq_one_letter_code
_entity_poly.pdbx_strand_id
1 'polypeptide(L)'
;MIQLIPLPQKVSQLTGTFRLTQDTSCYFAPELRAVSHFFEELVAKAARFPLQNGNEMADIRFLYNACIPKEGYQLDCTQSGIAVSSSTPAGAFYAIQTLRQLLKLDTIQNAAALSMACVKIEDAPRFCWRGMMLDSSRYFWSVDYVKRYLDFMAMHKLNVFHWHLTDDVGWRIEIKKYPLLTEIGSKRKDTQLYGWKSKRLEGKPYAPGFYTQEQIREIVAYAAERFIMVVPEIDMPAHFAAAIAGYPYLACREIPGEVHWFYGKTIPEKTLNWKDWNRPACAGKESTYQFIFDIIDEIAPLFPAPYFHIGGDEAPKDEWKTCPHCQKAIQEHGLKDVEELQGLFNNRIAAHLKEKGKRLIVWNEALQAGNLDKSVVGQYWTPQRDKFAKKYINEGGEMIMSRHQAFYFDMTYAQRPLQNTYKFEPVQGGIRSESVKNVLGVEAEMWTEFIPSVRRLEMFLFPRMQALSEVAWSPKEKRDFKSFLARWEQFKPILDAFGANYAENSVALAKNPIRRLNSLIKFQYGNPSYELDWNDQLQSQKK
;
A
#
# COMPACT_ATOMS: atom_id res chain seq x y z
N MET A 1 -27.23 -10.93 -11.50
CA MET A 1 -25.84 -10.56 -11.89
C MET A 1 -24.94 -10.82 -10.70
N ILE A 2 -23.83 -11.50 -10.90
CA ILE A 2 -22.90 -11.87 -9.82
C ILE A 2 -22.21 -10.62 -9.28
N GLN A 3 -22.15 -10.49 -7.96
CA GLN A 3 -21.71 -9.30 -7.25
C GLN A 3 -20.32 -9.55 -6.61
N LEU A 4 -19.25 -9.48 -7.41
CA LEU A 4 -17.87 -9.69 -6.97
C LEU A 4 -17.02 -8.44 -7.11
N ILE A 5 -16.14 -8.20 -6.15
CA ILE A 5 -15.07 -7.19 -6.20
C ILE A 5 -13.77 -7.86 -5.73
N PRO A 6 -12.68 -7.81 -6.55
CA PRO A 6 -12.64 -7.35 -7.94
C PRO A 6 -13.42 -8.22 -8.91
N LEU A 7 -13.83 -7.63 -10.04
CA LEU A 7 -14.57 -8.33 -11.09
C LEU A 7 -13.65 -9.33 -11.81
N PRO A 8 -14.02 -10.62 -11.92
CA PRO A 8 -13.22 -11.63 -12.59
C PRO A 8 -13.05 -11.40 -14.11
N GLN A 9 -12.01 -12.03 -14.69
CA GLN A 9 -11.77 -11.94 -16.13
C GLN A 9 -12.94 -12.52 -16.95
N LYS A 10 -13.45 -13.70 -16.55
CA LYS A 10 -14.65 -14.28 -17.17
C LYS A 10 -15.54 -14.84 -16.07
N VAL A 11 -16.83 -14.59 -16.19
CA VAL A 11 -17.85 -15.13 -15.29
C VAL A 11 -19.11 -15.45 -16.07
N SER A 12 -19.61 -16.67 -15.92
CA SER A 12 -20.86 -17.14 -16.49
C SER A 12 -21.75 -17.70 -15.39
N GLN A 13 -22.96 -17.14 -15.27
CA GLN A 13 -23.95 -17.65 -14.34
C GLN A 13 -24.60 -18.89 -14.95
N LEU A 14 -24.68 -19.97 -14.17
CA LEU A 14 -25.31 -21.22 -14.54
C LEU A 14 -26.66 -21.36 -13.84
N THR A 15 -27.48 -22.30 -14.29
CA THR A 15 -28.77 -22.61 -13.65
C THR A 15 -28.54 -23.46 -12.41
N GLY A 16 -29.24 -23.13 -11.33
CA GLY A 16 -29.25 -23.91 -10.08
C GLY A 16 -28.48 -23.24 -8.94
N THR A 17 -28.45 -23.93 -7.82
CA THR A 17 -27.79 -23.47 -6.56
C THR A 17 -27.08 -24.67 -5.95
N PHE A 18 -25.82 -24.47 -5.55
CA PHE A 18 -25.08 -25.40 -4.70
C PHE A 18 -25.42 -25.12 -3.25
N ARG A 19 -25.62 -26.18 -2.47
CA ARG A 19 -25.90 -26.09 -1.04
C ARG A 19 -24.81 -26.82 -0.25
N LEU A 20 -24.14 -26.11 0.62
CA LEU A 20 -23.12 -26.60 1.54
C LEU A 20 -23.80 -26.90 2.88
N THR A 21 -23.69 -28.13 3.37
CA THR A 21 -24.28 -28.65 4.60
C THR A 21 -23.22 -29.33 5.47
N GLN A 22 -23.59 -29.83 6.63
CA GLN A 22 -22.71 -30.58 7.52
C GLN A 22 -22.10 -31.84 6.90
N ASP A 23 -22.74 -32.40 5.86
CA ASP A 23 -22.28 -33.60 5.17
C ASP A 23 -21.35 -33.29 4.00
N THR A 24 -21.16 -31.98 3.69
CA THR A 24 -20.33 -31.54 2.57
C THR A 24 -18.85 -31.81 2.85
N SER A 25 -18.23 -32.57 1.94
CA SER A 25 -16.80 -32.92 2.00
C SER A 25 -15.94 -31.95 1.19
N CYS A 26 -14.71 -31.72 1.65
CA CYS A 26 -13.73 -30.85 1.00
C CYS A 26 -12.38 -31.55 0.84
N TYR A 27 -11.77 -31.38 -0.33
CA TYR A 27 -10.47 -31.92 -0.67
C TYR A 27 -9.56 -30.82 -1.22
N PHE A 28 -8.31 -30.85 -0.78
CA PHE A 28 -7.24 -30.03 -1.34
C PHE A 28 -6.14 -30.96 -1.89
N ALA A 29 -5.78 -30.78 -3.15
CA ALA A 29 -4.60 -31.41 -3.71
C ALA A 29 -3.36 -31.08 -2.86
N PRO A 30 -2.37 -31.99 -2.73
CA PRO A 30 -1.21 -31.78 -1.86
C PRO A 30 -0.50 -30.45 -2.08
N GLU A 31 -0.37 -30.01 -3.34
CA GLU A 31 0.28 -28.75 -3.75
C GLU A 31 -0.48 -27.50 -3.26
N LEU A 32 -1.78 -27.62 -2.99
CA LEU A 32 -2.66 -26.51 -2.59
C LEU A 32 -3.06 -26.57 -1.11
N ARG A 33 -2.62 -27.58 -0.37
CA ARG A 33 -3.04 -27.84 1.03
C ARG A 33 -2.69 -26.70 1.99
N ALA A 34 -1.64 -25.94 1.69
CA ALA A 34 -1.20 -24.82 2.52
C ALA A 34 -2.29 -23.76 2.76
N VAL A 35 -3.32 -23.68 1.91
CA VAL A 35 -4.39 -22.68 2.04
C VAL A 35 -5.71 -23.25 2.54
N SER A 36 -5.79 -24.56 2.87
CA SER A 36 -7.04 -25.20 3.30
C SER A 36 -7.64 -24.54 4.53
N HIS A 37 -6.81 -24.24 5.51
CA HIS A 37 -7.22 -23.64 6.77
C HIS A 37 -8.01 -22.32 6.57
N PHE A 38 -7.66 -21.48 5.58
CA PHE A 38 -8.41 -20.24 5.32
C PHE A 38 -9.85 -20.51 4.92
N PHE A 39 -10.10 -21.52 4.08
CA PHE A 39 -11.46 -21.85 3.67
C PHE A 39 -12.23 -22.56 4.78
N GLU A 40 -11.60 -23.49 5.47
CA GLU A 40 -12.16 -24.24 6.61
C GLU A 40 -12.57 -23.30 7.74
N GLU A 41 -11.72 -22.36 8.14
CA GLU A 41 -12.01 -21.36 9.17
C GLU A 41 -13.17 -20.43 8.77
N LEU A 42 -13.18 -19.95 7.52
CA LEU A 42 -14.27 -19.10 7.01
C LEU A 42 -15.62 -19.83 7.04
N VAL A 43 -15.65 -21.09 6.63
CA VAL A 43 -16.85 -21.91 6.66
C VAL A 43 -17.27 -22.21 8.11
N ALA A 44 -16.34 -22.62 8.97
CA ALA A 44 -16.63 -22.91 10.36
C ALA A 44 -17.17 -21.70 11.14
N LYS A 45 -16.70 -20.49 10.78
CA LYS A 45 -17.19 -19.23 11.35
C LYS A 45 -18.61 -18.88 10.89
N ALA A 46 -18.94 -19.17 9.63
CA ALA A 46 -20.24 -18.84 9.03
C ALA A 46 -21.31 -19.90 9.31
N ALA A 47 -20.93 -21.18 9.41
CA ALA A 47 -21.83 -22.32 9.59
C ALA A 47 -21.75 -22.91 11.02
N ARG A 48 -22.69 -23.78 11.37
CA ARG A 48 -22.69 -24.50 12.66
C ARG A 48 -21.87 -25.77 12.64
N PHE A 49 -21.12 -26.04 11.58
CA PHE A 49 -20.42 -27.29 11.34
C PHE A 49 -19.10 -27.03 10.61
N PRO A 50 -18.07 -27.83 10.85
CA PRO A 50 -16.87 -27.86 10.02
C PRO A 50 -17.14 -28.62 8.71
N LEU A 51 -16.28 -28.39 7.70
CA LEU A 51 -16.25 -29.22 6.49
C LEU A 51 -15.77 -30.64 6.82
N GLN A 52 -16.33 -31.63 6.15
CA GLN A 52 -15.86 -33.02 6.25
C GLN A 52 -14.60 -33.21 5.40
N ASN A 53 -13.65 -33.99 5.89
CA ASN A 53 -12.46 -34.37 5.11
C ASN A 53 -12.90 -35.30 3.95
N GLY A 54 -12.52 -34.92 2.72
CA GLY A 54 -12.81 -35.68 1.52
C GLY A 54 -11.56 -36.17 0.80
N ASN A 55 -11.79 -36.81 -0.34
CA ASN A 55 -10.78 -37.22 -1.32
C ASN A 55 -11.07 -36.53 -2.67
N GLU A 56 -10.44 -36.97 -3.74
CA GLU A 56 -10.61 -36.43 -5.10
C GLU A 56 -12.05 -36.45 -5.62
N MET A 57 -12.97 -37.17 -4.95
CA MET A 57 -14.41 -37.22 -5.27
C MET A 57 -15.25 -36.34 -4.35
N ALA A 58 -14.62 -35.52 -3.48
CA ALA A 58 -15.32 -34.63 -2.55
C ALA A 58 -16.22 -33.61 -3.27
N ASP A 59 -17.22 -33.12 -2.55
CA ASP A 59 -18.18 -32.14 -3.06
C ASP A 59 -17.50 -30.81 -3.40
N ILE A 60 -16.48 -30.41 -2.62
CA ILE A 60 -15.65 -29.23 -2.87
C ILE A 60 -14.22 -29.71 -3.09
N ARG A 61 -13.63 -29.36 -4.21
CA ARG A 61 -12.28 -29.84 -4.59
C ARG A 61 -11.40 -28.69 -5.04
N PHE A 62 -10.22 -28.60 -4.45
CA PHE A 62 -9.15 -27.73 -4.89
C PHE A 62 -8.09 -28.60 -5.60
N LEU A 63 -8.01 -28.46 -6.93
CA LEU A 63 -7.27 -29.31 -7.82
C LEU A 63 -6.04 -28.56 -8.38
N TYR A 64 -4.90 -29.24 -8.41
CA TYR A 64 -3.70 -28.71 -9.06
C TYR A 64 -3.80 -28.79 -10.59
N ASN A 65 -3.50 -27.69 -11.27
CA ASN A 65 -3.43 -27.64 -12.73
C ASN A 65 -2.32 -26.68 -13.19
N ALA A 66 -1.20 -27.23 -13.64
CA ALA A 66 -0.01 -26.49 -14.05
C ALA A 66 -0.23 -25.53 -15.24
N CYS A 67 -1.30 -25.72 -16.03
CA CYS A 67 -1.60 -24.86 -17.19
C CYS A 67 -2.24 -23.51 -16.83
N ILE A 68 -2.68 -23.34 -15.60
CA ILE A 68 -3.28 -22.07 -15.13
C ILE A 68 -2.16 -21.07 -14.81
N PRO A 69 -2.32 -19.77 -15.16
CA PRO A 69 -1.34 -18.75 -14.78
C PRO A 69 -1.07 -18.72 -13.26
N LYS A 70 0.13 -18.35 -12.86
CA LYS A 70 0.55 -18.32 -11.45
C LYS A 70 -0.45 -17.53 -10.60
N GLU A 71 -1.01 -16.99 -10.15
CA GLU A 71 -2.04 -16.28 -9.41
C GLU A 71 -3.45 -16.42 -9.99
N GLY A 72 -3.61 -17.24 -11.06
CA GLY A 72 -4.90 -17.52 -11.68
C GLY A 72 -5.60 -18.72 -11.05
N TYR A 73 -6.91 -18.82 -11.33
CA TYR A 73 -7.74 -19.95 -10.95
C TYR A 73 -8.92 -20.12 -11.92
N GLN A 74 -9.46 -21.35 -11.95
CA GLN A 74 -10.76 -21.67 -12.51
C GLN A 74 -11.66 -22.17 -11.40
N LEU A 75 -12.93 -21.74 -11.40
CA LEU A 75 -13.94 -22.15 -10.43
C LEU A 75 -15.20 -22.56 -11.18
N ASP A 76 -15.55 -23.83 -11.08
CA ASP A 76 -16.76 -24.42 -11.62
C ASP A 76 -17.68 -24.85 -10.46
N CYS A 77 -18.80 -24.15 -10.28
CA CYS A 77 -19.83 -24.49 -9.30
C CYS A 77 -21.07 -24.99 -10.03
N THR A 78 -21.46 -26.22 -9.74
CA THR A 78 -22.69 -26.87 -10.20
C THR A 78 -23.58 -27.22 -9.01
N GLN A 79 -24.75 -27.77 -9.24
CA GLN A 79 -25.61 -28.27 -8.14
C GLN A 79 -24.98 -29.44 -7.37
N SER A 80 -24.09 -30.21 -8.02
CA SER A 80 -23.44 -31.39 -7.46
C SER A 80 -22.13 -31.09 -6.73
N GLY A 81 -21.55 -29.88 -6.87
CA GLY A 81 -20.28 -29.55 -6.19
C GLY A 81 -19.56 -28.35 -6.77
N ILE A 82 -18.43 -28.05 -6.14
CA ILE A 82 -17.50 -26.98 -6.52
C ILE A 82 -16.13 -27.58 -6.87
N ALA A 83 -15.61 -27.25 -8.03
CA ALA A 83 -14.24 -27.54 -8.41
C ALA A 83 -13.46 -26.22 -8.60
N VAL A 84 -12.37 -26.06 -7.85
CA VAL A 84 -11.40 -24.97 -8.01
C VAL A 84 -10.12 -25.57 -8.57
N SER A 85 -9.60 -25.04 -9.66
CA SER A 85 -8.31 -25.44 -10.23
C SER A 85 -7.33 -24.26 -10.19
N SER A 86 -6.08 -24.51 -9.80
CA SER A 86 -5.00 -23.53 -9.74
C SER A 86 -3.64 -24.19 -9.88
N SER A 87 -2.63 -23.44 -10.35
CA SER A 87 -1.24 -23.91 -10.43
C SER A 87 -0.40 -23.59 -9.20
N THR A 88 -0.93 -22.78 -8.27
CA THR A 88 -0.19 -22.34 -7.06
C THR A 88 -1.13 -22.16 -5.87
N PRO A 89 -0.62 -22.24 -4.64
CA PRO A 89 -1.39 -21.86 -3.45
C PRO A 89 -1.95 -20.44 -3.51
N ALA A 90 -1.23 -19.48 -4.12
CA ALA A 90 -1.70 -18.09 -4.26
C ALA A 90 -2.99 -18.00 -5.09
N GLY A 91 -3.04 -18.68 -6.24
CA GLY A 91 -4.25 -18.73 -7.08
C GLY A 91 -5.42 -19.41 -6.37
N ALA A 92 -5.17 -20.50 -5.62
CA ALA A 92 -6.19 -21.16 -4.80
C ALA A 92 -6.69 -20.23 -3.67
N PHE A 93 -5.81 -19.47 -3.05
CA PHE A 93 -6.17 -18.45 -2.05
C PHE A 93 -7.08 -17.36 -2.63
N TYR A 94 -6.79 -16.87 -3.85
CA TYR A 94 -7.64 -15.89 -4.52
C TYR A 94 -9.01 -16.47 -4.93
N ALA A 95 -9.06 -17.76 -5.26
CA ALA A 95 -10.34 -18.46 -5.45
C ALA A 95 -11.14 -18.54 -4.12
N ILE A 96 -10.48 -18.78 -2.99
CA ILE A 96 -11.10 -18.75 -1.67
C ILE A 96 -11.70 -17.36 -1.38
N GLN A 97 -11.00 -16.26 -1.71
CA GLN A 97 -11.56 -14.92 -1.54
C GLN A 97 -12.80 -14.68 -2.43
N THR A 98 -12.87 -15.34 -3.58
CA THR A 98 -14.06 -15.30 -4.44
C THR A 98 -15.19 -16.13 -3.85
N LEU A 99 -14.93 -17.35 -3.38
CA LEU A 99 -15.91 -18.20 -2.67
C LEU A 99 -16.44 -17.52 -1.40
N ARG A 100 -15.59 -16.82 -0.67
CA ARG A 100 -15.93 -16.01 0.51
C ARG A 100 -17.06 -15.03 0.23
N GLN A 101 -16.99 -14.30 -0.91
CA GLN A 101 -18.04 -13.38 -1.33
C GLN A 101 -19.28 -14.11 -1.87
N LEU A 102 -19.12 -15.17 -2.69
CA LEU A 102 -20.23 -15.91 -3.27
C LEU A 102 -21.08 -16.64 -2.22
N LEU A 103 -20.43 -17.23 -1.22
CA LEU A 103 -21.07 -17.91 -0.08
C LEU A 103 -21.44 -16.94 1.05
N LYS A 104 -21.08 -15.66 0.96
CA LYS A 104 -21.33 -14.62 1.98
C LYS A 104 -20.80 -14.98 3.36
N LEU A 105 -19.62 -15.59 3.42
CA LEU A 105 -19.06 -16.20 4.64
C LEU A 105 -18.81 -15.18 5.78
N ASP A 106 -18.67 -13.90 5.48
CA ASP A 106 -18.46 -12.86 6.49
C ASP A 106 -19.76 -12.35 7.13
N THR A 107 -20.89 -12.46 6.41
CA THR A 107 -22.16 -11.85 6.81
C THR A 107 -23.16 -12.85 7.38
N ILE A 108 -22.91 -14.13 7.18
CA ILE A 108 -23.73 -15.22 7.72
C ILE A 108 -23.07 -15.73 9.00
N GLN A 109 -23.88 -16.03 10.01
CA GLN A 109 -23.41 -16.62 11.26
C GLN A 109 -24.33 -17.77 11.66
N ASN A 110 -23.73 -18.85 12.16
CA ASN A 110 -24.45 -20.01 12.71
C ASN A 110 -25.48 -20.62 11.73
N ALA A 111 -25.22 -20.61 10.44
CA ALA A 111 -26.12 -21.17 9.45
C ALA A 111 -26.18 -22.71 9.51
N ALA A 112 -27.35 -23.28 9.33
CA ALA A 112 -27.54 -24.73 9.17
C ALA A 112 -27.12 -25.22 7.77
N ALA A 113 -27.06 -24.32 6.80
CA ALA A 113 -26.51 -24.53 5.46
C ALA A 113 -26.13 -23.20 4.82
N LEU A 114 -25.12 -23.24 3.95
CA LEU A 114 -24.72 -22.12 3.10
C LEU A 114 -25.12 -22.43 1.65
N SER A 115 -25.32 -21.42 0.85
CA SER A 115 -25.66 -21.64 -0.56
C SER A 115 -25.12 -20.55 -1.47
N MET A 116 -24.80 -20.92 -2.71
CA MET A 116 -24.40 -19.99 -3.77
C MET A 116 -25.00 -20.40 -5.11
N ALA A 117 -25.27 -19.44 -5.97
CA ALA A 117 -25.69 -19.71 -7.34
C ALA A 117 -24.60 -20.46 -8.10
N CYS A 118 -24.99 -21.39 -8.97
CA CYS A 118 -24.06 -22.09 -9.85
C CYS A 118 -23.40 -21.09 -10.81
N VAL A 119 -22.06 -21.21 -10.96
CA VAL A 119 -21.25 -20.26 -11.70
C VAL A 119 -20.01 -20.92 -12.26
N LYS A 120 -19.54 -20.43 -13.42
CA LYS A 120 -18.22 -20.73 -13.96
C LYS A 120 -17.40 -19.46 -14.01
N ILE A 121 -16.17 -19.50 -13.46
CA ILE A 121 -15.24 -18.37 -13.40
C ILE A 121 -13.89 -18.84 -13.94
N GLU A 122 -13.30 -18.03 -14.82
CA GLU A 122 -11.88 -18.09 -15.18
C GLU A 122 -11.28 -16.72 -14.78
N ASP A 123 -10.24 -16.73 -13.97
CA ASP A 123 -9.72 -15.50 -13.39
C ASP A 123 -8.21 -15.51 -13.20
N ALA A 124 -7.60 -14.35 -13.39
CA ALA A 124 -6.19 -14.08 -13.13
C ALA A 124 -5.98 -12.56 -13.03
N PRO A 125 -4.95 -12.09 -12.33
CA PRO A 125 -4.69 -10.65 -12.22
C PRO A 125 -4.24 -10.03 -13.56
N ARG A 126 -4.60 -8.77 -13.78
CA ARG A 126 -4.11 -7.96 -14.90
C ARG A 126 -2.64 -7.56 -14.71
N PHE A 127 -2.26 -7.22 -13.48
CA PHE A 127 -0.91 -6.78 -13.11
C PHE A 127 -0.32 -7.65 -12.01
N CYS A 128 1.00 -7.84 -12.06
CA CYS A 128 1.74 -8.58 -11.03
C CYS A 128 1.97 -7.74 -9.75
N TRP A 129 2.03 -6.41 -9.84
CA TRP A 129 2.12 -5.50 -8.70
C TRP A 129 0.75 -4.90 -8.40
N ARG A 130 0.20 -5.21 -7.24
CA ARG A 130 -1.09 -4.74 -6.75
C ARG A 130 -0.89 -4.27 -5.32
N GLY A 131 -0.35 -3.05 -5.21
CA GLY A 131 0.20 -2.53 -3.97
C GLY A 131 -0.77 -1.64 -3.19
N MET A 132 -0.49 -1.59 -1.88
CA MET A 132 -1.06 -0.63 -0.97
C MET A 132 -0.02 -0.24 0.08
N MET A 133 0.28 1.06 0.18
CA MET A 133 1.19 1.59 1.17
C MET A 133 0.44 2.00 2.46
N LEU A 134 1.12 1.88 3.59
CA LEU A 134 0.68 2.46 4.87
C LEU A 134 1.83 3.25 5.50
N ASP A 135 1.60 4.53 5.73
CA ASP A 135 2.49 5.39 6.48
C ASP A 135 2.31 5.17 7.99
N SER A 136 3.33 4.61 8.61
CA SER A 136 3.42 4.42 10.07
C SER A 136 4.29 5.47 10.77
N SER A 137 4.96 6.33 9.99
CA SER A 137 5.84 7.38 10.53
C SER A 137 5.05 8.53 11.14
N ARG A 138 4.12 9.11 10.35
CA ARG A 138 3.35 10.29 10.79
C ARG A 138 2.41 9.94 11.94
N TYR A 139 1.64 8.85 11.78
CA TYR A 139 0.89 8.23 12.88
C TYR A 139 1.21 6.75 12.97
N PHE A 140 1.57 6.30 14.17
CA PHE A 140 1.92 4.91 14.44
C PHE A 140 0.68 4.03 14.53
N TRP A 141 0.73 2.86 13.90
CA TRP A 141 -0.35 1.87 13.91
C TRP A 141 0.08 0.64 14.70
N SER A 142 -0.81 0.10 15.53
CA SER A 142 -0.53 -1.12 16.28
C SER A 142 -0.30 -2.32 15.35
N VAL A 143 0.42 -3.33 15.84
CA VAL A 143 0.62 -4.61 15.13
C VAL A 143 -0.73 -5.21 14.70
N ASP A 144 -1.73 -5.19 15.59
CA ASP A 144 -3.07 -5.71 15.29
C ASP A 144 -3.75 -4.94 14.16
N TYR A 145 -3.56 -3.60 14.11
CA TYR A 145 -4.14 -2.82 13.02
C TYR A 145 -3.44 -3.07 11.69
N VAL A 146 -2.11 -3.23 11.69
CA VAL A 146 -1.37 -3.60 10.47
C VAL A 146 -1.84 -4.96 9.96
N LYS A 147 -2.03 -5.94 10.83
CA LYS A 147 -2.61 -7.25 10.45
C LYS A 147 -4.02 -7.12 9.89
N ARG A 148 -4.88 -6.30 10.50
CA ARG A 148 -6.22 -5.99 9.97
C ARG A 148 -6.15 -5.34 8.58
N TYR A 149 -5.20 -4.45 8.36
CA TYR A 149 -4.97 -3.83 7.04
C TYR A 149 -4.56 -4.87 5.99
N LEU A 150 -3.70 -5.82 6.36
CA LEU A 150 -3.32 -6.96 5.52
C LEU A 150 -4.51 -7.88 5.21
N ASP A 151 -5.44 -8.10 6.15
CA ASP A 151 -6.68 -8.84 5.91
C ASP A 151 -7.56 -8.14 4.87
N PHE A 152 -7.68 -6.81 4.93
CA PHE A 152 -8.38 -6.04 3.90
C PHE A 152 -7.68 -6.16 2.54
N MET A 153 -6.35 -6.08 2.49
CA MET A 153 -5.60 -6.28 1.25
C MET A 153 -5.83 -7.68 0.66
N ALA A 154 -5.76 -8.72 1.48
CA ALA A 154 -5.99 -10.10 1.08
C ALA A 154 -7.38 -10.32 0.47
N MET A 155 -8.43 -9.78 1.12
CA MET A 155 -9.82 -9.83 0.66
C MET A 155 -9.98 -9.22 -0.74
N HIS A 156 -9.17 -8.22 -1.07
CA HIS A 156 -9.19 -7.51 -2.35
C HIS A 156 -8.15 -8.01 -3.35
N LYS A 157 -7.49 -9.14 -3.07
CA LYS A 157 -6.45 -9.77 -3.93
C LYS A 157 -5.26 -8.84 -4.20
N LEU A 158 -4.96 -7.91 -3.30
CA LEU A 158 -3.73 -7.12 -3.31
C LEU A 158 -2.59 -7.97 -2.77
N ASN A 159 -1.38 -7.82 -3.33
CA ASN A 159 -0.25 -8.71 -3.04
C ASN A 159 1.05 -8.01 -2.62
N VAL A 160 1.05 -6.69 -2.50
CA VAL A 160 2.21 -5.92 -2.04
C VAL A 160 1.79 -4.94 -0.97
N PHE A 161 2.35 -5.10 0.22
CA PHE A 161 2.26 -4.14 1.32
C PHE A 161 3.54 -3.31 1.34
N HIS A 162 3.45 -2.07 0.90
CA HIS A 162 4.52 -1.09 1.01
C HIS A 162 4.43 -0.43 2.39
N TRP A 163 5.45 -0.60 3.22
CA TRP A 163 5.44 -0.14 4.60
C TRP A 163 6.38 1.05 4.79
N HIS A 164 5.81 2.25 4.82
CA HIS A 164 6.56 3.48 5.05
C HIS A 164 6.83 3.64 6.55
N LEU A 165 8.07 3.32 6.95
CA LEU A 165 8.48 3.15 8.34
C LEU A 165 9.19 4.37 8.92
N THR A 166 9.73 5.27 8.08
CA THR A 166 10.55 6.40 8.54
C THR A 166 10.27 7.64 7.72
N ASP A 167 10.27 8.79 8.40
CA ASP A 167 10.08 10.10 7.80
C ASP A 167 10.60 11.18 8.77
N ASP A 168 10.52 12.47 8.41
CA ASP A 168 10.96 13.61 9.21
C ASP A 168 10.39 13.64 10.63
N VAL A 169 9.18 13.10 10.81
CA VAL A 169 8.38 13.21 12.04
C VAL A 169 8.38 11.94 12.88
N GLY A 170 9.07 10.91 12.42
CA GLY A 170 9.14 9.67 13.18
C GLY A 170 9.93 8.55 12.52
N TRP A 171 10.71 7.85 13.32
CA TRP A 171 11.39 6.61 12.96
C TRP A 171 10.71 5.43 13.66
N ARG A 172 10.19 4.45 12.92
CA ARG A 172 9.29 3.41 13.46
C ARG A 172 9.80 1.98 13.36
N ILE A 173 11.08 1.77 13.06
CA ILE A 173 11.69 0.44 13.04
C ILE A 173 12.91 0.39 13.94
N GLU A 174 13.03 -0.67 14.76
CA GLU A 174 14.18 -0.88 15.63
C GLU A 174 15.45 -1.14 14.82
N ILE A 175 16.51 -0.36 15.11
CA ILE A 175 17.87 -0.55 14.62
C ILE A 175 18.78 -0.68 15.84
N LYS A 176 19.22 -1.89 16.15
CA LYS A 176 20.01 -2.18 17.36
C LYS A 176 21.37 -1.52 17.35
N LYS A 177 21.98 -1.40 16.16
CA LYS A 177 23.26 -0.72 15.98
C LYS A 177 23.15 0.79 16.22
N TYR A 178 22.00 1.39 15.97
CA TYR A 178 21.77 2.83 16.07
C TYR A 178 20.56 3.16 16.96
N PRO A 179 20.65 2.96 18.30
CA PRO A 179 19.51 3.04 19.22
C PRO A 179 18.87 4.45 19.28
N LEU A 180 19.63 5.53 19.03
CA LEU A 180 19.05 6.88 19.03
C LEU A 180 17.99 7.09 17.93
N LEU A 181 17.97 6.26 16.88
CA LEU A 181 16.91 6.27 15.87
C LEU A 181 15.53 6.02 16.48
N THR A 182 15.46 5.18 17.50
CA THR A 182 14.20 4.90 18.22
C THR A 182 14.08 5.64 19.55
N GLU A 183 15.16 5.86 20.26
CA GLU A 183 15.15 6.62 21.53
C GLU A 183 14.78 8.09 21.33
N ILE A 184 15.27 8.71 20.27
CA ILE A 184 15.01 10.12 19.89
C ILE A 184 14.04 10.16 18.71
N GLY A 185 14.39 9.48 17.59
CA GLY A 185 13.69 9.58 16.32
C GLY A 185 12.23 9.10 16.35
N SER A 186 11.83 8.26 17.32
CA SER A 186 10.43 7.83 17.45
C SER A 186 9.51 8.83 18.13
N LYS A 187 10.06 9.95 18.65
CA LYS A 187 9.34 10.92 19.49
C LYS A 187 9.41 12.30 18.90
N ARG A 188 8.31 13.06 18.96
CA ARG A 188 8.29 14.47 18.59
C ARG A 188 7.62 15.32 19.68
N LYS A 189 8.02 16.58 19.79
CA LYS A 189 7.58 17.46 20.89
C LYS A 189 6.11 17.88 20.79
N ASP A 190 5.55 17.85 19.59
CA ASP A 190 4.18 18.26 19.31
C ASP A 190 3.68 17.61 18.01
N THR A 191 2.47 17.89 17.58
CA THR A 191 1.91 17.48 16.30
C THR A 191 1.08 18.60 15.70
N GLN A 192 1.35 18.93 14.42
CA GLN A 192 0.48 19.84 13.68
C GLN A 192 -0.90 19.20 13.50
N LEU A 193 -1.92 19.96 13.91
CA LEU A 193 -3.32 19.60 13.68
C LEU A 193 -3.87 20.32 12.46
N TYR A 194 -4.76 19.62 11.73
CA TYR A 194 -5.47 20.16 10.58
C TYR A 194 -4.56 20.41 9.37
N GLY A 195 -5.13 20.82 8.23
CA GLY A 195 -4.49 20.84 6.92
C GLY A 195 -3.19 21.66 6.77
N TRP A 196 -2.61 21.61 5.61
CA TRP A 196 -1.27 22.12 5.25
C TRP A 196 -0.97 23.58 5.62
N LYS A 197 -2.00 24.43 5.74
CA LYS A 197 -1.87 25.84 6.11
C LYS A 197 -2.24 26.14 7.56
N SER A 198 -2.54 25.10 8.33
CA SER A 198 -2.86 25.26 9.73
C SER A 198 -1.59 25.51 10.55
N LYS A 199 -1.71 26.41 11.54
CA LYS A 199 -0.70 26.65 12.57
C LYS A 199 -1.09 26.03 13.91
N ARG A 200 -2.19 25.27 13.96
CA ARG A 200 -2.66 24.67 15.22
C ARG A 200 -1.83 23.45 15.55
N LEU A 201 -1.48 23.34 16.80
CA LEU A 201 -0.73 22.24 17.38
C LEU A 201 -1.59 21.48 18.38
N GLU A 202 -1.25 20.22 18.62
CA GLU A 202 -1.92 19.39 19.61
C GLU A 202 -1.61 19.86 21.05
N GLY A 203 -0.41 20.43 21.26
CA GLY A 203 0.04 20.96 22.54
C GLY A 203 0.57 19.90 23.49
N LYS A 204 0.94 18.72 22.97
CA LYS A 204 1.54 17.63 23.76
C LYS A 204 2.52 16.78 22.92
N PRO A 205 3.51 16.16 23.58
CA PRO A 205 4.42 15.24 22.92
C PRO A 205 3.70 14.04 22.30
N TYR A 206 4.22 13.56 21.16
CA TYR A 206 3.80 12.33 20.50
C TYR A 206 4.92 11.30 20.59
N ALA A 207 4.72 10.26 21.37
CA ALA A 207 5.70 9.21 21.63
C ALA A 207 5.02 7.82 21.60
N PRO A 208 4.52 7.37 20.44
CA PRO A 208 3.72 6.14 20.34
C PRO A 208 4.56 4.87 20.36
N GLY A 209 5.89 4.98 20.16
CA GLY A 209 6.80 3.86 20.02
C GLY A 209 7.23 3.56 18.58
N PHE A 210 7.71 2.35 18.38
CA PHE A 210 8.24 1.81 17.12
C PHE A 210 7.99 0.29 17.10
N TYR A 211 8.18 -0.35 15.95
CA TYR A 211 8.12 -1.81 15.83
C TYR A 211 9.49 -2.42 16.18
N THR A 212 9.48 -3.41 17.09
CA THR A 212 10.64 -4.25 17.32
C THR A 212 10.89 -5.18 16.12
N GLN A 213 12.09 -5.70 16.00
CA GLN A 213 12.38 -6.66 14.92
C GLN A 213 11.53 -7.93 15.01
N GLU A 214 11.14 -8.34 16.21
CA GLU A 214 10.22 -9.46 16.45
C GLU A 214 8.83 -9.15 15.91
N GLN A 215 8.30 -7.95 16.16
CA GLN A 215 7.01 -7.49 15.61
C GLN A 215 7.04 -7.37 14.09
N ILE A 216 8.18 -6.94 13.51
CA ILE A 216 8.38 -6.94 12.06
C ILE A 216 8.28 -8.36 11.50
N ARG A 217 9.00 -9.34 12.10
CA ARG A 217 8.93 -10.75 11.67
C ARG A 217 7.52 -11.31 11.77
N GLU A 218 6.81 -11.00 12.84
CA GLU A 218 5.40 -11.39 13.04
C GLU A 218 4.50 -10.87 11.94
N ILE A 219 4.59 -9.59 11.58
CA ILE A 219 3.80 -8.97 10.51
C ILE A 219 4.18 -9.55 9.16
N VAL A 220 5.47 -9.73 8.87
CA VAL A 220 5.96 -10.31 7.61
C VAL A 220 5.47 -11.75 7.44
N ALA A 221 5.52 -12.57 8.49
CA ALA A 221 4.98 -13.93 8.46
C ALA A 221 3.47 -13.94 8.21
N TYR A 222 2.72 -13.08 8.91
CA TYR A 222 1.28 -12.93 8.75
C TYR A 222 0.88 -12.51 7.33
N ALA A 223 1.65 -11.61 6.71
CA ALA A 223 1.47 -11.19 5.32
C ALA A 223 1.76 -12.33 4.34
N ALA A 224 2.85 -13.08 4.58
CA ALA A 224 3.27 -14.19 3.72
C ALA A 224 2.22 -15.31 3.62
N GLU A 225 1.54 -15.63 4.74
CA GLU A 225 0.41 -16.58 4.74
C GLU A 225 -0.74 -16.14 3.82
N ARG A 226 -0.87 -14.82 3.58
CA ARG A 226 -1.88 -14.20 2.71
C ARG A 226 -1.36 -13.88 1.31
N PHE A 227 -0.17 -14.38 0.97
CA PHE A 227 0.51 -14.11 -0.31
C PHE A 227 0.73 -12.62 -0.56
N ILE A 228 0.97 -11.86 0.51
CA ILE A 228 1.31 -10.44 0.47
C ILE A 228 2.80 -10.28 0.76
N MET A 229 3.51 -9.71 -0.18
CA MET A 229 4.91 -9.32 -0.05
C MET A 229 5.01 -8.01 0.73
N VAL A 230 5.85 -7.95 1.77
CA VAL A 230 6.09 -6.71 2.53
C VAL A 230 7.35 -6.03 2.00
N VAL A 231 7.21 -4.82 1.46
CA VAL A 231 8.32 -3.98 0.99
C VAL A 231 8.54 -2.86 2.00
N PRO A 232 9.68 -2.84 2.72
CA PRO A 232 9.97 -1.74 3.63
C PRO A 232 10.41 -0.49 2.88
N GLU A 233 10.04 0.69 3.39
CA GLU A 233 10.61 1.97 3.00
C GLU A 233 11.33 2.62 4.18
N ILE A 234 12.59 2.98 3.93
CA ILE A 234 13.43 3.85 4.78
C ILE A 234 13.76 5.06 3.94
N ASP A 235 13.02 6.13 4.12
CA ASP A 235 13.09 7.28 3.24
C ASP A 235 14.39 8.07 3.41
N MET A 236 15.03 8.36 2.27
CA MET A 236 16.30 9.08 2.16
C MET A 236 16.56 9.52 0.69
N PRO A 237 17.33 10.56 0.43
CA PRO A 237 18.11 11.38 1.37
C PRO A 237 17.31 12.47 2.09
N ALA A 238 16.12 12.85 1.57
CA ALA A 238 15.16 13.72 2.28
C ALA A 238 14.34 12.92 3.28
N HIS A 239 13.37 13.56 3.93
CA HIS A 239 12.52 12.94 4.96
C HIS A 239 13.32 12.22 6.06
N PHE A 240 14.52 12.74 6.34
CA PHE A 240 15.52 12.09 7.17
C PHE A 240 15.77 12.80 8.51
N ALA A 241 14.93 13.79 8.85
CA ALA A 241 15.14 14.60 10.05
C ALA A 241 15.09 13.78 11.35
N ALA A 242 14.28 12.73 11.42
CA ALA A 242 14.26 11.86 12.60
C ALA A 242 15.61 11.13 12.81
N ALA A 243 16.31 10.74 11.74
CA ALA A 243 17.65 10.16 11.82
C ALA A 243 18.70 11.22 12.19
N ILE A 244 18.64 12.40 11.57
CA ILE A 244 19.56 13.51 11.83
C ILE A 244 19.43 14.01 13.27
N ALA A 245 18.24 13.97 13.87
CA ALA A 245 18.05 14.33 15.27
C ALA A 245 18.85 13.45 16.22
N GLY A 246 18.96 12.15 15.94
CA GLY A 246 19.80 11.23 16.69
C GLY A 246 21.29 11.27 16.31
N TYR A 247 21.58 11.54 15.03
CA TYR A 247 22.92 11.43 14.45
C TYR A 247 23.20 12.64 13.53
N PRO A 248 23.53 13.83 14.09
CA PRO A 248 23.69 15.07 13.31
C PRO A 248 24.79 15.01 12.23
N TYR A 249 25.79 14.13 12.36
CA TYR A 249 26.87 13.97 11.39
C TYR A 249 26.38 13.48 10.01
N LEU A 250 25.16 12.97 9.92
CA LEU A 250 24.53 12.50 8.67
C LEU A 250 24.20 13.66 7.71
N ALA A 251 23.97 14.86 8.23
CA ALA A 251 23.70 16.04 7.42
C ALA A 251 24.99 16.72 6.91
N CYS A 252 24.87 17.58 5.89
CA CYS A 252 26.00 18.37 5.39
C CYS A 252 26.57 19.30 6.46
N ARG A 253 25.67 19.95 7.22
CA ARG A 253 26.02 20.74 8.40
C ARG A 253 25.73 19.90 9.65
N GLU A 254 26.74 19.63 10.45
CA GLU A 254 26.65 18.79 11.65
C GLU A 254 26.10 19.55 12.86
N ILE A 255 25.02 20.30 12.66
CA ILE A 255 24.35 21.02 13.73
C ILE A 255 23.25 20.16 14.36
N PRO A 256 22.96 20.31 15.66
CA PRO A 256 21.88 19.60 16.29
C PRO A 256 20.56 19.76 15.51
N GLY A 257 19.80 18.67 15.42
CA GLY A 257 18.46 18.64 14.81
C GLY A 257 17.44 18.22 15.84
N GLU A 258 16.18 18.39 15.50
CA GLU A 258 15.06 17.81 16.24
C GLU A 258 14.15 17.05 15.28
N VAL A 259 13.42 16.08 15.81
CA VAL A 259 12.37 15.38 15.06
C VAL A 259 11.28 16.40 14.71
N HIS A 260 10.89 16.43 13.44
CA HIS A 260 9.87 17.38 12.99
C HIS A 260 8.52 17.10 13.67
N TRP A 261 7.68 18.11 13.79
CA TRP A 261 6.37 18.03 14.43
C TRP A 261 5.27 18.73 13.64
N PHE A 262 5.59 19.24 12.45
CA PHE A 262 4.62 19.77 11.49
C PHE A 262 4.95 19.30 10.06
N TYR A 263 3.94 19.31 9.20
CA TYR A 263 3.98 18.71 7.88
C TYR A 263 3.98 19.73 6.72
N GLY A 264 3.58 20.97 7.01
CA GLY A 264 3.42 22.00 5.98
C GLY A 264 4.60 22.96 5.90
N LYS A 265 4.65 23.73 4.81
CA LYS A 265 5.64 24.82 4.62
C LYS A 265 5.40 26.03 5.54
N THR A 266 4.29 26.05 6.28
CA THR A 266 3.96 27.12 7.22
C THR A 266 4.49 26.77 8.59
N ILE A 267 5.71 27.20 8.88
CA ILE A 267 6.35 26.98 10.18
C ILE A 267 5.57 27.77 11.25
N PRO A 268 5.08 27.10 12.32
CA PRO A 268 4.33 27.79 13.38
C PRO A 268 5.14 28.80 14.17
N GLU A 269 6.45 28.57 14.30
CA GLU A 269 7.37 29.41 15.07
C GLU A 269 8.22 30.29 14.15
N LYS A 270 8.21 31.60 14.40
CA LYS A 270 8.98 32.59 13.62
C LYS A 270 10.51 32.41 13.76
N THR A 271 10.95 31.66 14.75
CA THR A 271 12.35 31.42 15.08
C THR A 271 12.99 30.29 14.27
N LEU A 272 12.19 29.45 13.63
CA LEU A 272 12.69 28.34 12.84
C LEU A 272 13.06 28.79 11.43
N ASN A 273 14.30 28.54 11.04
CA ASN A 273 14.75 28.72 9.67
C ASN A 273 14.46 27.46 8.85
N TRP A 274 13.70 27.57 7.78
CA TRP A 274 13.35 26.46 6.91
C TRP A 274 14.60 25.66 6.42
N LYS A 275 15.70 26.33 6.14
CA LYS A 275 16.94 25.69 5.71
C LYS A 275 17.61 24.84 6.79
N ASP A 276 17.40 25.20 8.05
CA ASP A 276 17.92 24.42 9.18
C ASP A 276 16.98 23.26 9.53
N TRP A 277 15.73 23.38 9.14
CA TRP A 277 14.70 22.37 9.37
C TRP A 277 14.74 21.27 8.33
N ASN A 278 14.66 21.57 7.04
CA ASN A 278 14.61 20.59 5.95
C ASN A 278 16.02 20.28 5.42
N ARG A 279 16.71 19.38 6.11
CA ARG A 279 18.08 18.96 5.77
C ARG A 279 18.08 17.53 5.27
N PRO A 280 18.61 17.28 4.06
CA PRO A 280 18.79 15.92 3.58
C PRO A 280 20.06 15.29 4.17
N ALA A 281 20.15 13.96 4.10
CA ALA A 281 21.41 13.25 4.32
C ALA A 281 22.51 13.76 3.36
N CYS A 282 23.73 13.83 3.84
CA CYS A 282 24.87 14.27 3.04
C CYS A 282 25.31 13.19 2.05
N ALA A 283 25.07 13.40 0.77
CA ALA A 283 25.42 12.44 -0.28
C ALA A 283 26.94 12.37 -0.60
N GLY A 284 27.75 13.24 0.01
CA GLY A 284 29.20 13.26 -0.21
C GLY A 284 30.03 12.63 0.92
N LYS A 285 29.43 12.21 2.03
CA LYS A 285 30.15 11.63 3.17
C LYS A 285 30.12 10.11 3.16
N GLU A 286 31.26 9.45 3.25
CA GLU A 286 31.32 7.99 3.39
C GLU A 286 30.66 7.49 4.69
N SER A 287 30.73 8.26 5.77
CA SER A 287 30.04 7.94 7.03
C SER A 287 28.54 7.86 6.88
N THR A 288 27.93 8.63 5.98
CA THR A 288 26.50 8.55 5.66
C THR A 288 26.18 7.22 4.96
N TYR A 289 26.99 6.80 3.99
CA TYR A 289 26.80 5.52 3.32
C TYR A 289 27.01 4.35 4.28
N GLN A 290 28.04 4.41 5.13
CA GLN A 290 28.26 3.35 6.12
C GLN A 290 27.06 3.21 7.06
N PHE A 291 26.49 4.31 7.54
CA PHE A 291 25.28 4.32 8.36
C PHE A 291 24.10 3.67 7.63
N ILE A 292 23.87 4.03 6.37
CA ILE A 292 22.79 3.48 5.55
C ILE A 292 22.99 1.98 5.30
N PHE A 293 24.21 1.56 4.96
CA PHE A 293 24.54 0.16 4.71
C PHE A 293 24.36 -0.69 5.97
N ASP A 294 24.78 -0.18 7.12
CA ASP A 294 24.57 -0.85 8.41
C ASP A 294 23.09 -1.06 8.71
N ILE A 295 22.23 -0.06 8.42
CA ILE A 295 20.77 -0.20 8.58
C ILE A 295 20.24 -1.27 7.61
N ILE A 296 20.61 -1.20 6.34
CA ILE A 296 20.18 -2.18 5.33
C ILE A 296 20.62 -3.58 5.74
N ASP A 297 21.87 -3.75 6.18
CA ASP A 297 22.41 -5.05 6.60
C ASP A 297 21.65 -5.65 7.79
N GLU A 298 21.22 -4.80 8.71
CA GLU A 298 20.49 -5.23 9.89
C GLU A 298 19.03 -5.61 9.56
N ILE A 299 18.33 -4.82 8.74
CA ILE A 299 16.89 -5.03 8.54
C ILE A 299 16.51 -5.77 7.26
N ALA A 300 17.35 -5.79 6.21
CA ALA A 300 17.04 -6.50 4.97
C ALA A 300 16.72 -8.00 5.18
N PRO A 301 17.34 -8.72 6.11
CA PRO A 301 16.98 -10.11 6.42
C PRO A 301 15.59 -10.29 7.03
N LEU A 302 14.99 -9.23 7.61
CA LEU A 302 13.64 -9.27 8.18
C LEU A 302 12.55 -9.32 7.11
N PHE A 303 12.87 -8.88 5.89
CA PHE A 303 11.95 -8.75 4.77
C PHE A 303 12.37 -9.69 3.62
N PRO A 304 11.71 -10.84 3.43
CA PRO A 304 12.01 -11.77 2.33
C PRO A 304 11.78 -11.19 0.93
N ALA A 305 11.04 -10.08 0.81
CA ALA A 305 10.78 -9.40 -0.45
C ALA A 305 12.07 -9.12 -1.22
N PRO A 306 12.10 -9.31 -2.55
CA PRO A 306 13.27 -8.97 -3.37
C PRO A 306 13.38 -7.46 -3.66
N TYR A 307 12.66 -6.62 -2.93
CA TYR A 307 12.61 -5.19 -3.09
C TYR A 307 12.86 -4.46 -1.78
N PHE A 308 13.41 -3.25 -1.87
CA PHE A 308 13.63 -2.32 -0.78
C PHE A 308 13.43 -0.90 -1.30
N HIS A 309 12.57 -0.11 -0.65
CA HIS A 309 12.27 1.25 -1.05
C HIS A 309 13.07 2.25 -0.20
N ILE A 310 13.61 3.29 -0.82
CA ILE A 310 14.35 4.34 -0.10
C ILE A 310 13.78 5.74 -0.29
N GLY A 311 12.57 5.88 -0.82
CA GLY A 311 12.02 7.19 -1.11
C GLY A 311 12.73 7.88 -2.27
N GLY A 312 13.49 8.91 -1.97
CA GLY A 312 14.28 9.65 -2.97
C GLY A 312 13.54 10.86 -3.54
N ASP A 313 12.39 11.19 -2.99
CA ASP A 313 11.55 12.32 -3.34
C ASP A 313 11.92 13.58 -2.55
N GLU A 314 11.45 14.71 -3.04
CA GLU A 314 11.48 16.05 -2.43
C GLU A 314 12.84 16.49 -1.85
N ALA A 315 13.95 15.88 -2.25
CA ALA A 315 15.28 16.15 -1.70
C ALA A 315 15.71 17.61 -1.95
N PRO A 316 15.87 18.44 -0.89
CA PRO A 316 16.34 19.80 -1.04
C PRO A 316 17.85 19.80 -1.24
N LYS A 317 18.32 20.18 -2.42
CA LYS A 317 19.73 20.05 -2.83
C LYS A 317 20.58 21.32 -2.59
N ASP A 318 20.02 22.34 -1.93
CA ASP A 318 20.73 23.60 -1.73
C ASP A 318 21.99 23.44 -0.87
N GLU A 319 21.94 22.61 0.19
CA GLU A 319 23.12 22.32 0.99
C GLU A 319 24.19 21.55 0.20
N TRP A 320 23.80 20.64 -0.68
CA TRP A 320 24.75 19.87 -1.49
C TRP A 320 25.55 20.76 -2.45
N LYS A 321 24.97 21.88 -2.92
CA LYS A 321 25.67 22.84 -3.81
C LYS A 321 26.84 23.55 -3.13
N THR A 322 26.84 23.64 -1.80
CA THR A 322 27.87 24.37 -1.04
C THR A 322 28.65 23.46 -0.07
N CYS A 323 28.22 22.22 0.14
CA CYS A 323 28.87 21.26 1.02
C CYS A 323 30.22 20.80 0.41
N PRO A 324 31.36 20.96 1.11
CA PRO A 324 32.65 20.53 0.58
C PRO A 324 32.71 19.04 0.22
N HIS A 325 32.06 18.17 1.02
CA HIS A 325 32.02 16.74 0.76
C HIS A 325 31.20 16.41 -0.50
N CYS A 326 30.03 17.05 -0.69
CA CYS A 326 29.22 16.85 -1.88
C CYS A 326 29.91 17.38 -3.14
N GLN A 327 30.55 18.55 -3.07
CA GLN A 327 31.27 19.11 -4.20
C GLN A 327 32.52 18.28 -4.57
N LYS A 328 33.21 17.74 -3.57
CA LYS A 328 34.31 16.79 -3.78
C LYS A 328 33.81 15.54 -4.50
N ALA A 329 32.69 14.93 -4.04
CA ALA A 329 32.10 13.75 -4.68
C ALA A 329 31.69 14.04 -6.14
N ILE A 330 31.09 15.21 -6.42
CA ILE A 330 30.75 15.63 -7.79
C ILE A 330 32.00 15.66 -8.67
N GLN A 331 33.07 16.26 -8.17
CA GLN A 331 34.32 16.37 -8.91
C GLN A 331 35.01 15.01 -9.12
N GLU A 332 35.12 14.19 -8.09
CA GLU A 332 35.78 12.88 -8.13
C GLU A 332 35.09 11.88 -9.04
N HIS A 333 33.76 11.94 -9.12
CA HIS A 333 32.95 11.07 -9.97
C HIS A 333 32.58 11.69 -11.33
N GLY A 334 33.11 12.90 -11.64
CA GLY A 334 32.84 13.57 -12.92
C GLY A 334 31.37 13.86 -13.18
N LEU A 335 30.61 14.16 -12.12
CA LEU A 335 29.16 14.43 -12.19
C LEU A 335 28.92 15.87 -12.66
N LYS A 336 27.79 16.10 -13.36
CA LYS A 336 27.45 17.42 -13.88
C LYS A 336 26.94 18.38 -12.80
N ASP A 337 26.15 17.84 -11.87
CA ASP A 337 25.45 18.63 -10.89
C ASP A 337 24.95 17.78 -9.70
N VAL A 338 24.20 18.42 -8.80
CA VAL A 338 23.59 17.77 -7.62
C VAL A 338 22.47 16.80 -7.96
N GLU A 339 21.89 16.86 -9.17
CA GLU A 339 20.91 15.85 -9.61
C GLU A 339 21.64 14.52 -9.89
N GLU A 340 22.76 14.56 -10.61
CA GLU A 340 23.58 13.38 -10.83
C GLU A 340 24.24 12.87 -9.53
N LEU A 341 24.46 13.74 -8.52
CA LEU A 341 24.90 13.31 -7.19
C LEU A 341 23.81 12.49 -6.48
N GLN A 342 22.52 12.84 -6.63
CA GLN A 342 21.44 12.00 -6.13
C GLN A 342 21.40 10.65 -6.87
N GLY A 343 21.66 10.65 -8.17
CA GLY A 343 21.78 9.41 -8.94
C GLY A 343 22.92 8.52 -8.44
N LEU A 344 24.10 9.10 -8.15
CA LEU A 344 25.21 8.38 -7.53
C LEU A 344 24.82 7.80 -6.16
N PHE A 345 24.14 8.60 -5.31
CA PHE A 345 23.65 8.18 -4.01
C PHE A 345 22.75 6.94 -4.14
N ASN A 346 21.76 7.00 -5.00
CA ASN A 346 20.84 5.89 -5.24
C ASN A 346 21.54 4.66 -5.82
N ASN A 347 22.48 4.85 -6.77
CA ASN A 347 23.22 3.74 -7.40
C ASN A 347 24.13 3.01 -6.41
N ARG A 348 24.75 3.72 -5.48
CA ARG A 348 25.58 3.10 -4.42
C ARG A 348 24.72 2.23 -3.51
N ILE A 349 23.53 2.71 -3.11
CA ILE A 349 22.58 1.94 -2.31
C ILE A 349 22.03 0.75 -3.11
N ALA A 350 21.72 0.95 -4.40
CA ALA A 350 21.27 -0.13 -5.28
C ALA A 350 22.32 -1.25 -5.41
N ALA A 351 23.60 -0.88 -5.53
CA ALA A 351 24.69 -1.85 -5.57
C ALA A 351 24.79 -2.67 -4.28
N HIS A 352 24.71 -2.01 -3.11
CA HIS A 352 24.72 -2.69 -1.82
C HIS A 352 23.50 -3.61 -1.62
N LEU A 353 22.29 -3.14 -1.99
CA LEU A 353 21.07 -3.97 -1.95
C LEU A 353 21.16 -5.18 -2.88
N LYS A 354 21.78 -5.03 -4.04
CA LYS A 354 22.01 -6.13 -4.99
C LYS A 354 22.84 -7.26 -4.40
N GLU A 355 23.85 -6.94 -3.58
CA GLU A 355 24.65 -7.94 -2.84
C GLU A 355 23.80 -8.74 -1.85
N LYS A 356 22.69 -8.16 -1.37
CA LYS A 356 21.69 -8.80 -0.50
C LYS A 356 20.56 -9.49 -1.29
N GLY A 357 20.68 -9.57 -2.61
CA GLY A 357 19.63 -10.15 -3.48
C GLY A 357 18.38 -9.28 -3.62
N LYS A 358 18.48 -7.97 -3.36
CA LYS A 358 17.35 -7.02 -3.41
C LYS A 358 17.53 -6.00 -4.52
N ARG A 359 16.40 -5.48 -4.98
CA ARG A 359 16.31 -4.38 -5.95
C ARG A 359 15.82 -3.12 -5.26
N LEU A 360 16.43 -2.00 -5.61
CA LEU A 360 16.03 -0.70 -5.12
C LEU A 360 14.74 -0.22 -5.80
N ILE A 361 13.83 0.37 -5.01
CA ILE A 361 12.70 1.18 -5.50
C ILE A 361 12.91 2.63 -5.07
N VAL A 362 12.57 3.58 -5.95
CA VAL A 362 12.60 5.03 -5.67
C VAL A 362 11.40 5.74 -6.27
N TRP A 363 10.97 6.83 -5.65
CA TRP A 363 9.97 7.72 -6.25
C TRP A 363 10.49 8.36 -7.54
N ASN A 364 9.60 8.64 -8.49
CA ASN A 364 9.97 9.05 -9.85
C ASN A 364 10.70 10.39 -9.98
N GLU A 365 10.86 11.15 -8.91
CA GLU A 365 11.72 12.35 -8.90
C GLU A 365 13.19 12.00 -9.07
N ALA A 366 13.64 10.89 -8.49
CA ALA A 366 15.02 10.41 -8.65
C ALA A 366 15.41 10.12 -10.11
N LEU A 367 14.44 9.91 -11.00
CA LEU A 367 14.68 9.69 -12.44
C LEU A 367 15.22 10.94 -13.17
N GLN A 368 15.17 12.11 -12.55
CA GLN A 368 15.73 13.34 -13.12
C GLN A 368 17.26 13.31 -13.20
N ALA A 369 17.89 12.55 -12.34
CA ALA A 369 19.34 12.42 -12.28
C ALA A 369 19.97 12.03 -13.63
N GLY A 370 19.25 11.24 -14.42
CA GLY A 370 19.70 10.84 -15.75
C GLY A 370 20.74 9.71 -15.75
N ASN A 371 21.48 9.53 -14.66
CA ASN A 371 22.51 8.50 -14.44
C ASN A 371 22.05 7.34 -13.54
N LEU A 372 20.73 7.22 -13.27
CA LEU A 372 20.18 6.14 -12.46
C LEU A 372 20.30 4.80 -13.18
N ASP A 373 20.76 3.76 -12.45
CA ASP A 373 20.88 2.40 -12.97
C ASP A 373 19.49 1.85 -13.37
N LYS A 374 19.42 1.16 -14.51
CA LYS A 374 18.15 0.61 -15.04
C LYS A 374 17.60 -0.57 -14.26
N SER A 375 18.35 -1.16 -13.36
CA SER A 375 17.85 -2.18 -12.42
C SER A 375 16.99 -1.62 -11.30
N VAL A 376 17.07 -0.31 -11.06
CA VAL A 376 16.24 0.39 -10.06
C VAL A 376 14.79 0.44 -10.56
N VAL A 377 13.83 0.19 -9.70
CA VAL A 377 12.41 0.33 -10.02
C VAL A 377 11.94 1.74 -9.69
N GLY A 378 11.28 2.40 -10.62
CA GLY A 378 10.67 3.69 -10.37
C GLY A 378 9.25 3.54 -9.82
N GLN A 379 8.83 4.43 -8.90
CA GLN A 379 7.45 4.55 -8.46
C GLN A 379 6.89 5.91 -8.86
N TYR A 380 5.89 5.90 -9.75
CA TYR A 380 5.38 7.10 -10.41
C TYR A 380 4.23 7.73 -9.61
N TRP A 381 4.52 8.80 -8.88
CA TRP A 381 3.51 9.53 -8.11
C TRP A 381 3.17 10.92 -8.69
N THR A 382 4.19 11.65 -9.20
CA THR A 382 3.99 13.03 -9.63
C THR A 382 4.05 13.20 -11.14
N PRO A 383 2.99 13.80 -11.77
CA PRO A 383 2.95 14.03 -13.21
C PRO A 383 3.90 15.15 -13.68
N GLN A 384 4.42 15.97 -12.77
CA GLN A 384 5.43 16.99 -13.10
C GLN A 384 6.70 16.38 -13.70
N ARG A 385 6.93 15.07 -13.47
CA ARG A 385 8.06 14.29 -13.97
C ARG A 385 7.66 13.24 -15.00
N ASP A 386 6.49 13.38 -15.61
CA ASP A 386 5.90 12.41 -16.56
C ASP A 386 6.84 12.06 -17.72
N LYS A 387 7.54 13.04 -18.29
CA LYS A 387 8.50 12.80 -19.38
C LYS A 387 9.66 11.88 -18.97
N PHE A 388 10.15 11.99 -17.73
CA PHE A 388 11.24 11.14 -17.24
C PHE A 388 10.74 9.72 -16.98
N ALA A 389 9.57 9.57 -16.39
CA ALA A 389 8.95 8.27 -16.15
C ALA A 389 8.69 7.50 -17.46
N LYS A 390 8.07 8.16 -18.45
CA LYS A 390 7.81 7.56 -19.77
C LYS A 390 9.11 7.21 -20.53
N LYS A 391 10.10 8.10 -20.48
CA LYS A 391 11.42 7.81 -21.04
C LYS A 391 12.03 6.58 -20.38
N TYR A 392 12.01 6.52 -19.04
CA TYR A 392 12.56 5.40 -18.26
C TYR A 392 11.91 4.07 -18.64
N ILE A 393 10.56 4.02 -18.67
CA ILE A 393 9.80 2.83 -19.08
C ILE A 393 10.16 2.41 -20.52
N ASN A 394 10.23 3.35 -21.45
CA ASN A 394 10.52 3.08 -22.86
C ASN A 394 11.97 2.65 -23.11
N GLU A 395 12.86 2.93 -22.19
CA GLU A 395 14.27 2.50 -22.20
C GLU A 395 14.52 1.21 -21.41
N GLY A 396 13.46 0.51 -20.96
CA GLY A 396 13.55 -0.78 -20.29
C GLY A 396 13.50 -0.75 -18.78
N GLY A 397 13.40 0.44 -18.14
CA GLY A 397 13.21 0.56 -16.70
C GLY A 397 11.79 0.15 -16.27
N GLU A 398 11.67 -0.53 -15.15
CA GLU A 398 10.38 -0.95 -14.58
C GLU A 398 9.76 0.15 -13.72
N MET A 399 8.41 0.20 -13.70
CA MET A 399 7.65 1.27 -13.03
C MET A 399 6.41 0.74 -12.33
N ILE A 400 6.21 1.21 -11.09
CA ILE A 400 4.97 1.08 -10.34
C ILE A 400 4.17 2.38 -10.51
N MET A 401 2.87 2.29 -10.78
CA MET A 401 2.03 3.44 -11.09
C MET A 401 1.21 3.86 -9.87
N SER A 402 1.64 4.96 -9.23
CA SER A 402 1.10 5.47 -7.96
C SER A 402 0.61 6.92 -8.06
N ARG A 403 0.07 7.30 -9.22
CA ARG A 403 -0.27 8.69 -9.52
C ARG A 403 -1.14 9.35 -8.46
N HIS A 404 -0.66 10.44 -7.85
CA HIS A 404 -1.30 11.08 -6.68
C HIS A 404 -2.74 11.55 -6.93
N GLN A 405 -3.12 11.90 -8.18
CA GLN A 405 -4.50 12.29 -8.49
C GLN A 405 -5.50 11.12 -8.38
N ALA A 406 -5.02 9.88 -8.43
CA ALA A 406 -5.85 8.68 -8.43
C ALA A 406 -5.66 7.83 -7.17
N PHE A 407 -4.42 7.77 -6.64
CA PHE A 407 -4.03 6.76 -5.67
C PHE A 407 -3.52 7.29 -4.32
N TYR A 408 -3.48 8.62 -4.10
CA TYR A 408 -3.24 9.17 -2.75
C TYR A 408 -4.56 9.18 -1.98
N PHE A 409 -4.74 8.17 -1.12
CA PHE A 409 -6.00 7.94 -0.39
C PHE A 409 -6.14 8.80 0.85
N ASP A 410 -5.08 9.44 1.30
CA ASP A 410 -5.08 10.46 2.36
C ASP A 410 -5.83 11.73 1.98
N MET A 411 -5.94 12.01 0.67
CA MET A 411 -6.64 13.18 0.16
C MET A 411 -8.15 13.05 0.32
N THR A 412 -8.81 14.15 0.67
CA THR A 412 -10.27 14.19 0.80
C THR A 412 -10.99 13.73 -0.48
N TYR A 413 -12.17 13.17 -0.36
CA TYR A 413 -12.99 12.83 -1.53
C TYR A 413 -13.37 14.07 -2.34
N ALA A 414 -13.43 15.24 -1.70
CA ALA A 414 -13.62 16.51 -2.41
C ALA A 414 -12.48 16.81 -3.40
N GLN A 415 -11.24 16.48 -3.05
CA GLN A 415 -10.06 16.65 -3.91
C GLN A 415 -9.90 15.49 -4.90
N ARG A 416 -10.13 14.28 -4.45
CA ARG A 416 -9.93 13.02 -5.19
C ARG A 416 -11.18 12.15 -5.08
N PRO A 417 -12.25 12.44 -5.85
CA PRO A 417 -13.45 11.60 -5.89
C PRO A 417 -13.10 10.15 -6.29
N LEU A 418 -13.86 9.21 -5.77
CA LEU A 418 -13.72 7.77 -6.04
C LEU A 418 -13.54 7.44 -7.53
N GLN A 419 -14.22 8.20 -8.38
CA GLN A 419 -14.16 8.02 -9.83
C GLN A 419 -12.76 8.21 -10.40
N ASN A 420 -11.90 9.04 -9.77
CA ASN A 420 -10.53 9.26 -10.20
C ASN A 420 -9.71 7.96 -10.06
N THR A 421 -9.85 7.27 -8.94
CA THR A 421 -9.22 5.96 -8.72
C THR A 421 -9.70 4.93 -9.74
N TYR A 422 -11.02 4.78 -9.85
CA TYR A 422 -11.62 3.74 -10.70
C TYR A 422 -11.32 3.89 -12.20
N LYS A 423 -11.29 5.13 -12.70
CA LYS A 423 -11.06 5.43 -14.12
C LYS A 423 -9.59 5.49 -14.52
N PHE A 424 -8.70 5.45 -13.54
CA PHE A 424 -7.27 5.51 -13.84
C PHE A 424 -6.83 4.34 -14.73
N GLU A 425 -5.98 4.64 -15.70
CA GLU A 425 -5.36 3.65 -16.57
C GLU A 425 -3.84 3.67 -16.35
N PRO A 426 -3.25 2.59 -15.82
CA PRO A 426 -1.81 2.52 -15.55
C PRO A 426 -0.96 2.60 -16.81
N VAL A 427 -1.40 1.96 -17.90
CA VAL A 427 -0.71 2.04 -19.20
C VAL A 427 -1.14 3.32 -19.90
N GLN A 428 -0.34 4.37 -19.75
CA GLN A 428 -0.65 5.70 -20.24
C GLN A 428 -0.13 5.94 -21.68
N GLY A 429 -0.72 6.91 -22.37
CA GLY A 429 -0.24 7.35 -23.68
C GLY A 429 1.23 7.82 -23.64
N GLY A 430 2.01 7.46 -24.66
CA GLY A 430 3.45 7.72 -24.75
C GLY A 430 4.32 6.57 -24.25
N ILE A 431 3.74 5.53 -23.65
CA ILE A 431 4.41 4.24 -23.40
C ILE A 431 4.27 3.40 -24.68
N ARG A 432 5.39 2.94 -25.23
CA ARG A 432 5.42 2.10 -26.43
C ARG A 432 4.85 0.70 -26.13
N SER A 433 4.22 0.06 -27.12
CA SER A 433 3.57 -1.26 -26.96
C SER A 433 4.52 -2.32 -26.41
N GLU A 434 5.76 -2.37 -26.89
CA GLU A 434 6.80 -3.29 -26.43
C GLU A 434 7.28 -3.02 -25.01
N SER A 435 7.06 -1.79 -24.49
CA SER A 435 7.46 -1.35 -23.16
C SER A 435 6.35 -1.48 -22.11
N VAL A 436 5.14 -1.88 -22.49
CA VAL A 436 4.00 -2.07 -21.56
C VAL A 436 4.33 -3.07 -20.46
N LYS A 437 5.11 -4.09 -20.76
CA LYS A 437 5.60 -5.10 -19.80
C LYS A 437 6.43 -4.52 -18.65
N ASN A 438 7.00 -3.32 -18.84
CA ASN A 438 7.78 -2.61 -17.82
C ASN A 438 6.90 -1.85 -16.83
N VAL A 439 5.58 -1.78 -17.05
CA VAL A 439 4.60 -1.29 -16.08
C VAL A 439 4.21 -2.47 -15.20
N LEU A 440 4.78 -2.56 -13.99
CA LEU A 440 4.57 -3.68 -13.07
C LEU A 440 3.14 -3.75 -12.56
N GLY A 441 2.51 -2.59 -12.36
CA GLY A 441 1.14 -2.49 -11.86
C GLY A 441 0.87 -1.17 -11.17
N VAL A 442 0.03 -1.23 -10.14
CA VAL A 442 -0.45 -0.05 -9.40
C VAL A 442 -0.24 -0.21 -7.91
N GLU A 443 -0.05 0.93 -7.26
CA GLU A 443 -0.06 1.03 -5.81
C GLU A 443 -0.79 2.29 -5.37
N ALA A 444 -1.49 2.23 -4.25
CA ALA A 444 -2.09 3.40 -3.64
C ALA A 444 -1.45 3.68 -2.28
N GLU A 445 -1.29 4.97 -2.00
CA GLU A 445 -0.62 5.47 -0.80
C GLU A 445 -1.64 5.96 0.22
N MET A 446 -1.49 5.46 1.44
CA MET A 446 -2.19 5.94 2.62
C MET A 446 -1.20 6.72 3.51
N TRP A 447 -0.88 7.95 3.07
CA TRP A 447 -0.17 8.90 3.90
C TRP A 447 -1.00 9.27 5.11
N THR A 448 -0.36 9.60 6.24
CA THR A 448 -1.11 9.73 7.49
C THR A 448 -0.92 11.07 8.21
N GLU A 449 -0.35 12.11 7.57
CA GLU A 449 -0.13 13.42 8.19
C GLU A 449 -1.39 13.97 8.88
N PHE A 450 -2.55 13.74 8.29
CA PHE A 450 -3.83 14.22 8.80
C PHE A 450 -4.84 13.09 9.06
N ILE A 451 -4.33 11.87 9.30
CA ILE A 451 -5.14 10.68 9.57
C ILE A 451 -4.78 10.10 10.95
N PRO A 452 -5.26 10.71 12.05
CA PRO A 452 -4.85 10.32 13.40
C PRO A 452 -5.64 9.14 13.98
N SER A 453 -6.58 8.56 13.25
CA SER A 453 -7.46 7.51 13.78
C SER A 453 -7.82 6.44 12.74
N VAL A 454 -7.99 5.20 13.22
CA VAL A 454 -8.48 4.07 12.43
C VAL A 454 -9.78 4.41 11.71
N ARG A 455 -10.72 5.05 12.39
CA ARG A 455 -12.03 5.41 11.83
C ARG A 455 -11.89 6.29 10.59
N ARG A 456 -10.97 7.27 10.63
CA ARG A 456 -10.71 8.15 9.49
C ARG A 456 -9.95 7.44 8.38
N LEU A 457 -8.96 6.63 8.74
CA LEU A 457 -8.20 5.83 7.78
C LEU A 457 -9.12 4.93 6.97
N GLU A 458 -9.98 4.14 7.64
CA GLU A 458 -10.90 3.23 6.98
C GLU A 458 -11.93 3.95 6.12
N MET A 459 -12.43 5.12 6.53
CA MET A 459 -13.31 5.93 5.68
C MET A 459 -12.63 6.35 4.38
N PHE A 460 -11.35 6.71 4.42
CA PHE A 460 -10.60 7.08 3.22
C PHE A 460 -10.15 5.86 2.40
N LEU A 461 -9.95 4.73 3.08
CA LEU A 461 -9.59 3.47 2.45
C LEU A 461 -10.75 2.91 1.60
N PHE A 462 -11.99 2.95 2.13
CA PHE A 462 -13.16 2.34 1.48
C PHE A 462 -14.13 3.40 0.96
N PRO A 463 -14.59 3.29 -0.31
CA PRO A 463 -14.41 2.21 -1.30
C PRO A 463 -13.22 2.37 -2.27
N ARG A 464 -12.21 3.17 -1.96
CA ARG A 464 -11.07 3.37 -2.87
C ARG A 464 -10.22 2.11 -3.04
N MET A 465 -10.06 1.30 -1.98
CA MET A 465 -9.36 0.00 -2.06
C MET A 465 -10.09 -0.97 -3.00
N GLN A 466 -11.43 -1.00 -2.98
CA GLN A 466 -12.22 -1.78 -3.94
C GLN A 466 -12.00 -1.30 -5.38
N ALA A 467 -11.97 0.02 -5.58
CA ALA A 467 -11.71 0.60 -6.89
C ALA A 467 -10.27 0.30 -7.38
N LEU A 468 -9.27 0.41 -6.52
CA LEU A 468 -7.89 0.02 -6.78
C LEU A 468 -7.80 -1.45 -7.18
N SER A 469 -8.46 -2.34 -6.42
CA SER A 469 -8.42 -3.77 -6.70
C SER A 469 -8.94 -4.10 -8.11
N GLU A 470 -9.99 -3.44 -8.59
CA GLU A 470 -10.46 -3.62 -9.97
C GLU A 470 -9.53 -3.01 -11.02
N VAL A 471 -8.87 -1.91 -10.73
CA VAL A 471 -7.84 -1.36 -11.64
C VAL A 471 -6.67 -2.33 -11.77
N ALA A 472 -6.26 -2.94 -10.66
CA ALA A 472 -5.12 -3.83 -10.59
C ALA A 472 -5.40 -5.25 -11.13
N TRP A 473 -6.62 -5.73 -10.92
CA TRP A 473 -7.00 -7.12 -11.18
C TRP A 473 -7.78 -7.30 -12.48
N SER A 474 -8.84 -6.49 -12.68
CA SER A 474 -9.83 -6.72 -13.74
C SER A 474 -9.37 -6.16 -15.09
N PRO A 475 -9.75 -6.80 -16.23
CA PRO A 475 -9.51 -6.26 -17.56
C PRO A 475 -10.15 -4.87 -17.73
N LYS A 476 -9.42 -3.96 -18.37
CA LYS A 476 -9.86 -2.56 -18.58
C LYS A 476 -11.22 -2.47 -19.24
N GLU A 477 -11.45 -3.26 -20.27
CA GLU A 477 -12.67 -3.26 -21.11
C GLU A 477 -13.91 -3.76 -20.36
N LYS A 478 -13.74 -4.42 -19.19
CA LYS A 478 -14.83 -4.89 -18.35
C LYS A 478 -15.18 -3.96 -17.20
N ARG A 479 -14.35 -2.94 -16.96
CA ARG A 479 -14.57 -2.00 -15.86
C ARG A 479 -15.65 -0.99 -16.23
N ASP A 480 -16.79 -1.06 -15.55
CA ASP A 480 -17.90 -0.12 -15.63
C ASP A 480 -18.19 0.48 -14.25
N PHE A 481 -18.11 1.81 -14.15
CA PHE A 481 -18.23 2.49 -12.86
C PHE A 481 -19.63 2.41 -12.26
N LYS A 482 -20.69 2.36 -13.07
CA LYS A 482 -22.06 2.21 -12.59
C LYS A 482 -22.29 0.81 -12.02
N SER A 483 -21.81 -0.20 -12.71
CA SER A 483 -21.81 -1.59 -12.22
C SER A 483 -20.97 -1.74 -10.96
N PHE A 484 -19.79 -1.12 -10.89
CA PHE A 484 -18.95 -1.11 -9.70
C PHE A 484 -19.70 -0.53 -8.49
N LEU A 485 -20.37 0.61 -8.63
CA LEU A 485 -21.13 1.20 -7.52
C LEU A 485 -22.26 0.29 -7.03
N ALA A 486 -22.93 -0.44 -7.94
CA ALA A 486 -23.96 -1.40 -7.54
C ALA A 486 -23.38 -2.59 -6.75
N ARG A 487 -22.18 -3.08 -7.15
CA ARG A 487 -21.48 -4.15 -6.44
C ARG A 487 -20.90 -3.66 -5.11
N TRP A 488 -20.44 -2.42 -5.05
CA TRP A 488 -20.00 -1.78 -3.81
C TRP A 488 -21.12 -1.74 -2.75
N GLU A 489 -22.35 -1.40 -3.13
CA GLU A 489 -23.48 -1.42 -2.19
C GLU A 489 -23.73 -2.83 -1.60
N GLN A 490 -23.50 -3.88 -2.39
CA GLN A 490 -23.60 -5.27 -1.93
C GLN A 490 -22.38 -5.72 -1.10
N PHE A 491 -21.26 -5.01 -1.19
CA PHE A 491 -20.05 -5.32 -0.44
C PHE A 491 -20.06 -4.70 0.98
N LYS A 492 -20.76 -3.59 1.20
CA LYS A 492 -20.82 -2.89 2.49
C LYS A 492 -21.12 -3.79 3.69
N PRO A 493 -22.08 -4.74 3.62
CA PRO A 493 -22.34 -5.65 4.74
C PRO A 493 -21.13 -6.47 5.19
N ILE A 494 -20.17 -6.73 4.28
CA ILE A 494 -18.93 -7.40 4.65
C ILE A 494 -18.11 -6.48 5.56
N LEU A 495 -17.97 -5.21 5.20
CA LEU A 495 -17.26 -4.24 6.03
C LEU A 495 -17.97 -4.00 7.38
N ASP A 496 -19.31 -3.97 7.38
CA ASP A 496 -20.11 -3.88 8.61
C ASP A 496 -19.82 -5.06 9.55
N ALA A 497 -19.69 -6.27 9.00
CA ALA A 497 -19.34 -7.47 9.78
C ALA A 497 -17.93 -7.40 10.39
N PHE A 498 -17.01 -6.67 9.74
CA PHE A 498 -15.69 -6.38 10.27
C PHE A 498 -15.69 -5.18 11.25
N GLY A 499 -16.80 -4.48 11.41
CA GLY A 499 -16.85 -3.20 12.14
C GLY A 499 -15.97 -2.13 11.50
N ALA A 500 -15.74 -2.20 10.19
CA ALA A 500 -14.92 -1.25 9.46
C ALA A 500 -15.74 -0.02 9.05
N ASN A 501 -15.11 1.16 9.14
CA ASN A 501 -15.71 2.38 8.63
C ASN A 501 -15.49 2.50 7.11
N TYR A 502 -16.42 3.17 6.43
CA TYR A 502 -16.32 3.43 4.98
C TYR A 502 -17.03 4.74 4.60
N ALA A 503 -16.66 5.31 3.47
CA ALA A 503 -17.33 6.50 2.95
C ALA A 503 -18.65 6.13 2.26
N GLU A 504 -19.70 6.86 2.63
CA GLU A 504 -20.98 6.80 1.94
C GLU A 504 -20.86 7.37 0.52
N ASN A 505 -21.69 6.90 -0.42
CA ASN A 505 -21.60 7.32 -1.81
C ASN A 505 -21.71 8.84 -2.00
N SER A 506 -22.50 9.52 -1.18
CA SER A 506 -22.61 10.99 -1.24
C SER A 506 -21.31 11.71 -0.86
N VAL A 507 -20.50 11.10 0.02
CA VAL A 507 -19.14 11.56 0.36
C VAL A 507 -18.15 11.13 -0.73
N ALA A 508 -18.09 9.84 -1.01
CA ALA A 508 -17.12 9.24 -1.93
C ALA A 508 -17.19 9.82 -3.36
N LEU A 509 -18.38 10.18 -3.82
CA LEU A 509 -18.59 10.76 -5.15
C LEU A 509 -18.47 12.28 -5.17
N ALA A 510 -18.41 12.94 -4.00
CA ALA A 510 -18.28 14.40 -3.84
C ALA A 510 -19.26 15.21 -4.73
N LYS A 511 -20.51 14.72 -4.91
CA LYS A 511 -21.48 15.31 -5.86
C LYS A 511 -22.09 16.63 -5.39
N ASN A 512 -22.18 16.86 -4.07
CA ASN A 512 -22.74 18.08 -3.53
C ASN A 512 -21.71 19.22 -3.57
N PRO A 513 -21.91 20.27 -4.39
CA PRO A 513 -20.91 21.31 -4.62
C PRO A 513 -20.61 22.13 -3.34
N ILE A 514 -21.62 22.40 -2.51
CA ILE A 514 -21.46 23.15 -1.25
C ILE A 514 -20.63 22.32 -0.25
N ARG A 515 -20.97 21.05 -0.07
CA ARG A 515 -20.22 20.14 0.81
C ARG A 515 -18.78 19.95 0.30
N ARG A 516 -18.61 19.85 -1.01
CA ARG A 516 -17.30 19.74 -1.64
C ARG A 516 -16.44 20.98 -1.37
N LEU A 517 -16.97 22.18 -1.56
CA LEU A 517 -16.26 23.43 -1.29
C LEU A 517 -15.89 23.53 0.18
N ASN A 518 -16.81 23.24 1.09
CA ASN A 518 -16.55 23.23 2.53
C ASN A 518 -15.45 22.24 2.92
N SER A 519 -15.45 21.04 2.33
CA SER A 519 -14.41 20.04 2.58
C SER A 519 -13.03 20.54 2.13
N LEU A 520 -12.92 21.17 0.96
CA LEU A 520 -11.68 21.74 0.44
C LEU A 520 -11.14 22.85 1.37
N ILE A 521 -11.99 23.76 1.81
CA ILE A 521 -11.61 24.84 2.73
C ILE A 521 -11.19 24.28 4.08
N LYS A 522 -11.98 23.37 4.65
CA LYS A 522 -11.71 22.78 5.96
C LYS A 522 -10.44 21.94 5.97
N PHE A 523 -10.13 21.24 4.88
CA PHE A 523 -8.88 20.50 4.74
C PHE A 523 -7.65 21.41 4.76
N GLN A 524 -7.72 22.58 4.14
CA GLN A 524 -6.59 23.51 4.06
C GLN A 524 -6.39 24.33 5.35
N TYR A 525 -7.47 24.82 5.95
CA TYR A 525 -7.42 25.86 6.99
C TYR A 525 -8.13 25.49 8.29
N GLY A 526 -8.91 24.43 8.30
CA GLY A 526 -9.81 24.13 9.41
C GLY A 526 -9.75 22.70 9.88
N ASN A 527 -10.93 22.14 10.25
CA ASN A 527 -11.06 20.79 10.74
C ASN A 527 -11.01 19.76 9.60
N PRO A 528 -9.95 18.96 9.47
CA PRO A 528 -9.84 17.95 8.43
C PRO A 528 -10.81 16.76 8.65
N SER A 529 -11.43 16.65 9.83
CA SER A 529 -12.47 15.66 10.11
C SER A 529 -13.82 15.99 9.47
N TYR A 530 -13.97 17.13 8.79
CA TYR A 530 -15.24 17.55 8.22
C TYR A 530 -15.94 16.47 7.36
N GLU A 531 -15.19 15.77 6.51
CA GLU A 531 -15.77 14.67 5.73
C GLU A 531 -16.16 13.47 6.60
N LEU A 532 -15.39 13.17 7.64
CA LEU A 532 -15.72 12.12 8.60
C LEU A 532 -16.99 12.48 9.38
N ASP A 533 -17.09 13.71 9.90
CA ASP A 533 -18.28 14.16 10.62
C ASP A 533 -19.53 14.13 9.72
N TRP A 534 -19.39 14.52 8.46
CA TRP A 534 -20.47 14.42 7.47
C TRP A 534 -20.85 12.96 7.21
N ASN A 535 -19.86 12.06 7.03
CA ASN A 535 -20.09 10.64 6.82
C ASN A 535 -20.84 10.00 8.01
N ASP A 536 -20.44 10.36 9.23
CA ASP A 536 -21.06 9.87 10.46
C ASP A 536 -22.54 10.29 10.58
N GLN A 537 -22.85 11.54 10.20
CA GLN A 537 -24.24 12.00 10.13
C GLN A 537 -25.07 11.17 9.14
N LEU A 538 -24.51 10.82 7.97
CA LEU A 538 -25.20 10.00 6.98
C LEU A 538 -25.42 8.56 7.47
N GLN A 539 -24.42 7.98 8.12
CA GLN A 539 -24.54 6.62 8.67
C GLN A 539 -25.55 6.54 9.82
N SER A 540 -25.60 7.56 10.68
CA SER A 540 -26.57 7.62 11.78
C SER A 540 -28.03 7.74 11.32
N GLN A 541 -28.28 8.33 10.16
CA GLN A 541 -29.62 8.43 9.57
C GLN A 541 -30.12 7.12 8.95
N LYS A 542 -29.26 6.12 8.78
CA LYS A 542 -29.60 4.80 8.22
C LYS A 542 -29.89 3.75 9.29
N LYS A 543 -29.49 4.01 10.54
CA LYS A 543 -29.83 3.21 11.73
C LYS A 543 -31.17 3.63 12.30
#